data_8da52f462a1408c9e57edd1f78300f90
#
_entry.id   8da52f462a1408c9e57edd1f78300f90
#
_cell.length_a   1.000
_cell.length_b   1.000
_cell.length_c   1.000
_cell.angle_alpha   90.00
_cell.angle_beta   90.00
_cell.angle_gamma   90.00
#
_symmetry.space_group_name_H-M   'P 1'
#
loop_
_entity.id
_entity.type
_entity.pdbx_description
1 polymer ?
#
loop_
_entity_poly.entity_id
_entity_poly.type
_entity_poly.pdbx_seq_one_letter_code
_entity_poly.pdbx_strand_id
1 'polypeptide(L)'
;MVSYLNVGSAWGVAAGNPKNFNPSDPCGTTIAVQTGTAQEEYAATLSDECVAAGKSKITVMPHELQTDIATKLIGGQYDATLADSTVIGYTSAQSGGKIEQIGETFESAPQGIAVAKDDAQLTEAVQKAMQYLMDNGYLTDILATYGADNAALTTADLNPSVN
;
A
#
# COMPACT_ATOMS: atom_id res chain seq x y z
N MET A 1 7.39 -10.51 16.88
CA MET A 1 6.29 -10.50 15.90
C MET A 1 6.51 -11.63 14.91
N VAL A 2 5.44 -12.21 14.37
CA VAL A 2 5.47 -13.26 13.33
C VAL A 2 5.02 -12.63 12.02
N SER A 3 5.89 -12.57 11.01
CA SER A 3 5.57 -11.92 9.72
C SER A 3 4.63 -12.79 8.87
N TYR A 4 3.78 -12.14 8.05
CA TYR A 4 2.90 -12.82 7.12
C TYR A 4 2.62 -12.04 5.83
N LEU A 5 2.87 -10.73 5.82
CA LEU A 5 2.74 -9.85 4.66
C LEU A 5 4.02 -9.05 4.44
N ASN A 6 4.27 -8.65 3.20
CA ASN A 6 5.20 -7.58 2.86
C ASN A 6 4.43 -6.46 2.19
N VAL A 7 4.35 -5.30 2.85
CA VAL A 7 3.53 -4.16 2.42
C VAL A 7 4.40 -2.93 2.26
N GLY A 8 4.19 -2.19 1.20
CA GLY A 8 4.87 -0.93 0.94
C GLY A 8 3.91 0.09 0.36
N SER A 9 4.41 1.27 0.04
CA SER A 9 3.65 2.31 -0.63
C SER A 9 3.47 1.98 -2.11
N ALA A 10 2.29 2.30 -2.65
CA ALA A 10 1.96 2.09 -4.05
C ALA A 10 1.13 3.25 -4.61
N TRP A 11 1.35 3.55 -5.88
CA TRP A 11 0.54 4.51 -6.62
C TRP A 11 -0.71 3.85 -7.17
N GLY A 12 -1.86 4.49 -6.95
CA GLY A 12 -3.13 4.10 -7.55
C GLY A 12 -3.64 5.17 -8.50
N VAL A 13 -4.17 4.76 -9.64
CA VAL A 13 -4.79 5.63 -10.65
C VAL A 13 -6.17 5.11 -11.03
N ALA A 14 -7.00 5.95 -11.62
CA ALA A 14 -8.20 5.46 -12.29
C ALA A 14 -7.82 4.50 -13.41
N ALA A 15 -8.63 3.46 -13.62
CA ALA A 15 -8.37 2.40 -14.61
C ALA A 15 -8.04 2.97 -16.00
N GLY A 16 -6.98 2.43 -16.61
CA GLY A 16 -6.45 2.91 -17.87
C GLY A 16 -5.64 4.20 -17.78
N ASN A 17 -5.36 4.70 -16.58
CA ASN A 17 -4.57 5.91 -16.33
C ASN A 17 -4.94 7.09 -17.26
N PRO A 18 -6.20 7.56 -17.25
CA PRO A 18 -6.72 8.53 -18.22
C PRO A 18 -6.03 9.90 -18.18
N LYS A 19 -5.35 10.17 -17.06
CA LYS A 19 -4.59 11.43 -16.86
C LYS A 19 -3.11 11.31 -17.18
N ASN A 20 -2.67 10.11 -17.66
CA ASN A 20 -1.27 9.82 -17.98
C ASN A 20 -0.31 10.12 -16.82
N PHE A 21 -0.73 9.81 -15.59
CA PHE A 21 0.12 9.98 -14.43
C PHE A 21 1.39 9.14 -14.57
N ASN A 22 2.54 9.74 -14.25
CA ASN A 22 3.84 9.09 -14.31
C ASN A 22 4.46 9.07 -12.90
N PRO A 23 4.58 7.90 -12.23
CA PRO A 23 5.22 7.80 -10.91
C PRO A 23 6.65 8.33 -10.85
N SER A 24 7.38 8.28 -11.97
CA SER A 24 8.76 8.77 -12.05
C SER A 24 8.88 10.28 -12.23
N ASP A 25 7.80 10.96 -12.58
CA ASP A 25 7.74 12.42 -12.68
C ASP A 25 6.35 12.93 -12.28
N PRO A 26 6.04 12.97 -10.97
CA PRO A 26 4.72 13.34 -10.46
C PRO A 26 4.54 14.86 -10.35
N CYS A 27 5.52 15.67 -10.75
CA CYS A 27 5.48 17.09 -10.57
C CYS A 27 4.31 17.75 -11.33
N GLY A 28 3.62 18.68 -10.67
CA GLY A 28 2.49 19.42 -11.23
C GLY A 28 1.16 18.66 -11.21
N THR A 29 1.13 17.45 -10.66
CA THR A 29 -0.10 16.65 -10.54
C THR A 29 -0.83 16.90 -9.23
N THR A 30 -2.06 16.38 -9.14
CA THR A 30 -2.89 16.38 -7.91
C THR A 30 -2.96 14.97 -7.36
N ILE A 31 -2.38 14.76 -6.17
CA ILE A 31 -2.27 13.46 -5.52
C ILE A 31 -3.11 13.47 -4.23
N ALA A 32 -4.00 12.51 -4.11
CA ALA A 32 -4.78 12.30 -2.89
C ALA A 32 -4.11 11.29 -1.96
N VAL A 33 -4.13 11.58 -0.67
CA VAL A 33 -3.52 10.76 0.38
C VAL A 33 -4.42 10.72 1.62
N GLN A 34 -4.31 9.68 2.42
CA GLN A 34 -4.99 9.66 3.71
C GLN A 34 -4.20 10.49 4.73
N THR A 35 -4.90 11.33 5.48
CA THR A 35 -4.31 12.22 6.50
C THR A 35 -3.57 11.43 7.58
N GLY A 36 -2.40 11.92 7.99
CA GLY A 36 -1.60 11.35 9.08
C GLY A 36 -0.86 10.07 8.71
N THR A 37 -0.64 9.81 7.43
CA THR A 37 0.09 8.64 6.91
C THR A 37 1.49 9.00 6.45
N ALA A 38 2.38 8.00 6.39
CA ALA A 38 3.70 8.16 5.79
C ALA A 38 3.62 8.58 4.32
N GLN A 39 2.57 8.16 3.63
CA GLN A 39 2.32 8.52 2.23
C GLN A 39 2.00 10.02 2.07
N GLU A 40 1.34 10.64 3.04
CA GLU A 40 1.13 12.10 3.04
C GLU A 40 2.47 12.85 3.17
N GLU A 41 3.33 12.41 4.10
CA GLU A 41 4.67 12.99 4.29
C GLU A 41 5.55 12.79 3.06
N TYR A 42 5.50 11.61 2.45
CA TYR A 42 6.22 11.30 1.22
C TYR A 42 5.77 12.18 0.05
N ALA A 43 4.46 12.34 -0.16
CA ALA A 43 3.92 13.20 -1.21
C ALA A 43 4.31 14.68 -1.00
N ALA A 44 4.35 15.15 0.26
CA ALA A 44 4.82 16.49 0.57
C ALA A 44 6.31 16.65 0.25
N THR A 45 7.15 15.68 0.61
CA THR A 45 8.59 15.67 0.29
C THR A 45 8.82 15.71 -1.21
N LEU A 46 8.12 14.88 -1.99
CA LEU A 46 8.19 14.91 -3.46
C LEU A 46 7.79 16.27 -4.04
N SER A 47 6.77 16.93 -3.44
CA SER A 47 6.35 18.27 -3.86
C SER A 47 7.47 19.30 -3.67
N ASP A 48 8.19 19.24 -2.53
CA ASP A 48 9.31 20.12 -2.26
C ASP A 48 10.50 19.85 -3.21
N GLU A 49 10.76 18.60 -3.54
CA GLU A 49 11.76 18.18 -4.52
C GLU A 49 11.43 18.72 -5.92
N CYS A 50 10.15 18.66 -6.32
CA CYS A 50 9.71 19.25 -7.59
C CYS A 50 10.00 20.77 -7.65
N VAL A 51 9.69 21.50 -6.58
CA VAL A 51 9.97 22.94 -6.48
C VAL A 51 11.47 23.22 -6.52
N ALA A 52 12.26 22.44 -5.78
CA ALA A 52 13.72 22.57 -5.77
C ALA A 52 14.34 22.31 -7.16
N ALA A 53 13.72 21.42 -7.95
CA ALA A 53 14.11 21.16 -9.35
C ALA A 53 13.56 22.19 -10.37
N GLY A 54 12.90 23.25 -9.91
CA GLY A 54 12.30 24.28 -10.78
C GLY A 54 11.05 23.82 -11.53
N LYS A 55 10.41 22.72 -11.08
CA LYS A 55 9.17 22.19 -11.64
C LYS A 55 7.95 22.68 -10.85
N SER A 56 6.76 22.45 -11.40
CA SER A 56 5.51 22.75 -10.69
C SER A 56 5.37 21.82 -9.46
N LYS A 57 4.90 22.39 -8.34
CA LYS A 57 4.64 21.60 -7.13
C LYS A 57 3.55 20.56 -7.36
N ILE A 58 3.57 19.50 -6.56
CA ILE A 58 2.45 18.57 -6.43
C ILE A 58 1.36 19.23 -5.58
N THR A 59 0.10 19.10 -5.97
CA THR A 59 -1.03 19.48 -5.13
C THR A 59 -1.44 18.25 -4.31
N VAL A 60 -1.01 18.20 -3.05
CA VAL A 60 -1.36 17.12 -2.11
C VAL A 60 -2.75 17.39 -1.54
N MET A 61 -3.64 16.40 -1.64
CA MET A 61 -5.04 16.48 -1.20
C MET A 61 -5.29 15.45 -0.09
N PRO A 62 -5.13 15.82 1.19
CA PRO A 62 -5.37 14.92 2.32
C PRO A 62 -6.87 14.70 2.57
N HIS A 63 -7.23 13.46 2.91
CA HIS A 63 -8.58 13.05 3.28
C HIS A 63 -8.54 12.14 4.52
N GLU A 64 -9.56 12.20 5.35
CA GLU A 64 -9.67 11.32 6.51
C GLU A 64 -9.97 9.87 6.12
N LEU A 65 -10.74 9.66 5.04
CA LEU A 65 -11.20 8.35 4.60
C LEU A 65 -10.67 7.98 3.21
N GLN A 66 -10.08 6.79 3.10
CA GLN A 66 -9.62 6.24 1.82
C GLN A 66 -10.76 6.03 0.82
N THR A 67 -11.98 5.76 1.30
CA THR A 67 -13.18 5.60 0.45
C THR A 67 -13.56 6.88 -0.29
N ASP A 68 -13.33 8.04 0.33
CA ASP A 68 -13.56 9.35 -0.32
C ASP A 68 -12.55 9.59 -1.43
N ILE A 69 -11.28 9.23 -1.16
CA ILE A 69 -10.21 9.29 -2.16
C ILE A 69 -10.57 8.43 -3.37
N ALA A 70 -10.97 7.17 -3.15
CA ALA A 70 -11.33 6.24 -4.20
C ALA A 70 -12.47 6.79 -5.08
N THR A 71 -13.52 7.31 -4.46
CA THR A 71 -14.68 7.86 -5.17
C THR A 71 -14.29 9.05 -6.05
N LYS A 72 -13.49 9.97 -5.54
CA LYS A 72 -13.04 11.17 -6.25
C LYS A 72 -12.00 10.85 -7.33
N LEU A 73 -11.11 9.89 -7.08
CA LEU A 73 -10.15 9.41 -8.08
C LEU A 73 -10.86 8.79 -9.28
N ILE A 74 -11.84 7.91 -9.06
CA ILE A 74 -12.69 7.32 -10.10
C ILE A 74 -13.45 8.44 -10.85
N GLY A 75 -13.91 9.46 -10.14
CA GLY A 75 -14.58 10.63 -10.70
C GLY A 75 -13.64 11.61 -11.44
N GLY A 76 -12.34 11.30 -11.55
CA GLY A 76 -11.36 12.11 -12.30
C GLY A 76 -10.93 13.40 -11.61
N GLN A 77 -11.20 13.57 -10.31
CA GLN A 77 -10.79 14.78 -9.57
C GLN A 77 -9.29 14.80 -9.26
N TYR A 78 -8.65 13.63 -9.15
CA TYR A 78 -7.23 13.46 -8.84
C TYR A 78 -6.51 12.75 -9.98
N ASP A 79 -5.20 12.97 -10.09
CA ASP A 79 -4.36 12.30 -11.06
C ASP A 79 -3.94 10.92 -10.54
N ALA A 80 -3.63 10.85 -9.24
CA ALA A 80 -3.27 9.61 -8.55
C ALA A 80 -3.64 9.66 -7.06
N THR A 81 -3.55 8.53 -6.42
CA THR A 81 -3.48 8.37 -4.96
C THR A 81 -2.21 7.63 -4.57
N LEU A 82 -1.73 7.86 -3.37
CA LEU A 82 -0.64 7.10 -2.75
C LEU A 82 -1.14 6.49 -1.46
N ALA A 83 -1.01 5.19 -1.32
CA ALA A 83 -1.44 4.42 -0.16
C ALA A 83 -0.64 3.13 -0.03
N ASP A 84 -0.88 2.36 1.03
CA ASP A 84 -0.33 1.00 1.13
C ASP A 84 -0.77 0.14 -0.06
N SER A 85 0.11 -0.71 -0.56
CA SER A 85 -0.15 -1.59 -1.71
C SER A 85 -1.38 -2.48 -1.50
N THR A 86 -1.61 -2.96 -0.27
CA THR A 86 -2.81 -3.73 0.11
C THR A 86 -4.09 -2.90 0.09
N VAL A 87 -4.00 -1.61 0.41
CA VAL A 87 -5.14 -0.67 0.33
C VAL A 87 -5.49 -0.40 -1.14
N ILE A 88 -4.50 -0.22 -2.02
CA ILE A 88 -4.74 -0.07 -3.46
C ILE A 88 -5.36 -1.35 -4.03
N GLY A 89 -4.83 -2.53 -3.70
CA GLY A 89 -5.38 -3.82 -4.11
C GLY A 89 -6.83 -4.02 -3.67
N TYR A 90 -7.12 -3.76 -2.39
CA TYR A 90 -8.47 -3.83 -1.85
C TYR A 90 -9.43 -2.86 -2.55
N THR A 91 -9.02 -1.62 -2.75
CA THR A 91 -9.83 -0.60 -3.41
C THR A 91 -10.11 -0.97 -4.88
N SER A 92 -9.11 -1.56 -5.56
CA SER A 92 -9.28 -2.13 -6.90
C SER A 92 -10.35 -3.22 -6.92
N ALA A 93 -10.23 -4.21 -6.03
CA ALA A 93 -11.19 -5.32 -5.93
C ALA A 93 -12.61 -4.81 -5.63
N GLN A 94 -12.78 -3.92 -4.65
CA GLN A 94 -14.08 -3.36 -4.25
C GLN A 94 -14.71 -2.47 -5.32
N SER A 95 -13.92 -1.78 -6.11
CA SER A 95 -14.41 -0.91 -7.18
C SER A 95 -14.71 -1.67 -8.49
N GLY A 96 -14.47 -2.99 -8.55
CA GLY A 96 -14.57 -3.76 -9.78
C GLY A 96 -13.51 -3.37 -10.81
N GLY A 97 -12.30 -3.10 -10.36
CA GLY A 97 -11.16 -2.75 -11.21
C GLY A 97 -11.15 -1.32 -11.73
N LYS A 98 -11.94 -0.41 -11.11
CA LYS A 98 -11.95 1.01 -11.52
C LYS A 98 -10.75 1.82 -11.02
N ILE A 99 -9.97 1.24 -10.13
CA ILE A 99 -8.67 1.74 -9.69
C ILE A 99 -7.64 0.64 -9.93
N GLU A 100 -6.47 1.02 -10.40
CA GLU A 100 -5.36 0.10 -10.63
C GLU A 100 -4.07 0.66 -10.04
N GLN A 101 -3.17 -0.24 -9.63
CA GLN A 101 -1.83 0.13 -9.25
C GLN A 101 -1.02 0.46 -10.51
N ILE A 102 -0.21 1.51 -10.42
CA ILE A 102 0.78 1.86 -11.46
C ILE A 102 2.18 1.93 -10.85
N GLY A 103 3.15 1.36 -11.55
CA GLY A 103 4.52 1.23 -11.05
C GLY A 103 4.67 0.14 -9.98
N GLU A 104 5.88 0.03 -9.46
CA GLU A 104 6.22 -0.97 -8.44
C GLU A 104 5.84 -0.48 -7.05
N THR A 105 5.64 -1.43 -6.13
CA THR A 105 5.53 -1.14 -4.69
C THR A 105 6.92 -0.79 -4.16
N PHE A 106 7.02 0.25 -3.34
CA PHE A 106 8.29 0.76 -2.79
C PHE A 106 8.22 0.93 -1.27
N GLU A 107 9.38 1.11 -0.63
CA GLU A 107 9.49 1.20 0.84
C GLU A 107 8.79 0.06 1.56
N SER A 108 8.94 -1.16 1.03
CA SER A 108 8.25 -2.33 1.57
C SER A 108 8.86 -2.79 2.89
N ALA A 109 7.99 -3.15 3.82
CA ALA A 109 8.36 -3.71 5.11
C ALA A 109 7.46 -4.90 5.47
N PRO A 110 8.00 -5.90 6.21
CA PRO A 110 7.20 -7.02 6.68
C PRO A 110 6.20 -6.54 7.75
N GLN A 111 4.96 -6.93 7.57
CA GLN A 111 3.92 -6.83 8.60
C GLN A 111 3.73 -8.18 9.28
N GLY A 112 3.36 -8.14 10.56
CA GLY A 112 3.26 -9.36 11.34
C GLY A 112 2.32 -9.28 12.54
N ILE A 113 2.04 -10.45 13.10
CA ILE A 113 1.25 -10.62 14.31
C ILE A 113 2.14 -10.31 15.52
N ALA A 114 1.77 -9.32 16.31
CA ALA A 114 2.44 -9.00 17.55
C ALA A 114 2.02 -9.98 18.65
N VAL A 115 3.00 -10.53 19.34
CA VAL A 115 2.80 -11.40 20.52
C VAL A 115 3.60 -10.82 21.67
N ALA A 116 3.14 -11.01 22.90
CA ALA A 116 3.87 -10.58 24.09
C ALA A 116 5.29 -11.18 24.10
N LYS A 117 6.29 -10.36 24.44
CA LYS A 117 7.70 -10.71 24.26
C LYS A 117 8.15 -11.90 25.14
N ASP A 118 7.48 -12.08 26.26
CA ASP A 118 7.73 -13.13 27.25
C ASP A 118 6.88 -14.39 27.01
N ASP A 119 5.97 -14.40 26.04
CA ASP A 119 5.16 -15.56 25.68
C ASP A 119 5.75 -16.33 24.49
N ALA A 120 6.82 -17.07 24.75
CA ALA A 120 7.49 -17.87 23.74
C ALA A 120 6.59 -19.01 23.21
N GLN A 121 5.71 -19.57 24.05
CA GLN A 121 4.85 -20.66 23.67
C GLN A 121 3.78 -20.21 22.66
N LEU A 122 3.14 -19.07 22.91
CA LEU A 122 2.18 -18.48 21.98
C LEU A 122 2.87 -18.05 20.68
N THR A 123 4.08 -17.47 20.78
CA THR A 123 4.87 -17.07 19.60
C THR A 123 5.13 -18.25 18.69
N GLU A 124 5.57 -19.39 19.22
CA GLU A 124 5.81 -20.61 18.46
C GLU A 124 4.51 -21.18 17.84
N ALA A 125 3.42 -21.17 18.60
CA ALA A 125 2.12 -21.63 18.11
C ALA A 125 1.63 -20.77 16.94
N VAL A 126 1.71 -19.45 17.04
CA VAL A 126 1.32 -18.51 15.98
C VAL A 126 2.22 -18.69 14.76
N GLN A 127 3.54 -18.83 14.94
CA GLN A 127 4.45 -19.05 13.83
C GLN A 127 4.13 -20.33 13.05
N LYS A 128 3.93 -21.46 13.77
CA LYS A 128 3.57 -22.73 13.14
C LYS A 128 2.23 -22.67 12.41
N ALA A 129 1.24 -22.03 13.02
CA ALA A 129 -0.07 -21.86 12.40
C ALA A 129 0.02 -21.02 11.12
N MET A 130 0.77 -19.91 11.16
CA MET A 130 0.96 -19.05 9.98
C MET A 130 1.73 -19.77 8.88
N GLN A 131 2.82 -20.49 9.22
CA GLN A 131 3.57 -21.28 8.25
C GLN A 131 2.68 -22.35 7.60
N TYR A 132 1.83 -23.02 8.37
CA TYR A 132 0.87 -23.97 7.83
C TYR A 132 -0.09 -23.33 6.81
N LEU A 133 -0.59 -22.12 7.09
CA LEU A 133 -1.46 -21.39 6.15
C LEU A 133 -0.72 -21.02 4.86
N MET A 134 0.56 -20.66 4.97
CA MET A 134 1.42 -20.36 3.82
C MET A 134 1.70 -21.61 2.98
N ASP A 135 2.14 -22.69 3.60
CA ASP A 135 2.53 -23.93 2.93
C ASP A 135 1.36 -24.59 2.16
N ASN A 136 0.13 -24.35 2.62
CA ASN A 136 -1.08 -24.91 2.01
C ASN A 136 -1.82 -23.91 1.11
N GLY A 137 -1.28 -22.72 0.88
CA GLY A 137 -1.89 -21.70 0.01
C GLY A 137 -3.06 -20.94 0.63
N TYR A 138 -3.50 -21.29 1.83
CA TYR A 138 -4.67 -20.66 2.47
C TYR A 138 -4.49 -19.16 2.68
N LEU A 139 -3.27 -18.72 3.05
CA LEU A 139 -3.01 -17.29 3.22
C LEU A 139 -3.23 -16.54 1.91
N THR A 140 -2.66 -17.02 0.82
CA THR A 140 -2.80 -16.41 -0.51
C THR A 140 -4.26 -16.38 -0.97
N ASP A 141 -4.99 -17.49 -0.78
CA ASP A 141 -6.41 -17.58 -1.16
C ASP A 141 -7.28 -16.58 -0.38
N ILE A 142 -7.04 -16.43 0.93
CA ILE A 142 -7.74 -15.43 1.75
C ILE A 142 -7.41 -14.02 1.27
N LEU A 143 -6.14 -13.71 1.06
CA LEU A 143 -5.70 -12.39 0.63
C LEU A 143 -6.19 -12.02 -0.77
N ALA A 144 -6.33 -13.00 -1.67
CA ALA A 144 -6.87 -12.78 -3.02
C ALA A 144 -8.30 -12.24 -2.98
N THR A 145 -9.11 -12.60 -1.99
CA THR A 145 -10.46 -12.04 -1.82
C THR A 145 -10.46 -10.53 -1.52
N TYR A 146 -9.31 -10.02 -1.07
CA TYR A 146 -9.08 -8.61 -0.76
C TYR A 146 -8.14 -7.92 -1.76
N GLY A 147 -7.74 -8.60 -2.85
CA GLY A 147 -6.80 -8.06 -3.84
C GLY A 147 -5.39 -7.82 -3.28
N ALA A 148 -4.99 -8.59 -2.27
CA ALA A 148 -3.72 -8.43 -1.54
C ALA A 148 -2.84 -9.68 -1.57
N ASP A 149 -3.11 -10.63 -2.46
CA ASP A 149 -2.39 -11.90 -2.59
C ASP A 149 -0.91 -11.72 -2.95
N ASN A 150 -0.58 -10.67 -3.70
CA ASN A 150 0.80 -10.31 -4.04
C ASN A 150 1.64 -9.85 -2.83
N ALA A 151 1.01 -9.52 -1.72
CA ALA A 151 1.69 -9.14 -0.47
C ALA A 151 1.99 -10.35 0.44
N ALA A 152 1.47 -11.55 0.13
CA ALA A 152 1.67 -12.75 0.94
C ALA A 152 3.15 -13.15 1.02
N LEU A 153 3.64 -13.38 2.23
CA LEU A 153 4.95 -14.02 2.44
C LEU A 153 4.80 -15.54 2.33
N THR A 154 5.91 -16.20 2.01
CA THR A 154 5.99 -17.67 1.97
C THR A 154 6.64 -18.27 3.21
N THR A 155 7.20 -17.44 4.08
CA THR A 155 7.86 -17.82 5.33
C THR A 155 7.40 -16.93 6.47
N ALA A 156 6.99 -17.55 7.57
CA ALA A 156 6.60 -16.89 8.80
C ALA A 156 7.84 -16.63 9.70
N ASP A 157 8.54 -15.52 9.41
CA ASP A 157 9.76 -15.18 10.13
C ASP A 157 9.48 -14.53 11.48
N LEU A 158 10.36 -14.81 12.46
CA LEU A 158 10.33 -14.16 13.76
C LEU A 158 11.16 -12.87 13.73
N ASN A 159 10.52 -11.75 14.00
CA ASN A 159 11.17 -10.43 14.07
C ASN A 159 12.10 -10.16 12.87
N PRO A 160 11.59 -10.24 11.63
CA PRO A 160 12.41 -9.98 10.44
C PRO A 160 13.01 -8.57 10.51
N SER A 161 14.21 -8.41 9.95
CA SER A 161 14.83 -7.11 9.83
C SER A 161 14.05 -6.23 8.85
N VAL A 162 13.84 -4.97 9.20
CA VAL A 162 13.37 -3.92 8.29
C VAL A 162 14.63 -3.27 7.71
N ASN A 163 14.81 -3.35 6.42
CA ASN A 163 15.93 -2.70 5.73
C ASN A 163 15.62 -1.24 5.47
#